data_514a599ff707e98040699b39a951f12a
#
_entry.id   514a599ff707e98040699b39a951f12a
#
_cell.length_a   1.000
_cell.length_b   1.000
_cell.length_c   1.000
_cell.angle_alpha   90.00
_cell.angle_beta   90.00
_cell.angle_gamma   90.00
#
_symmetry.space_group_name_H-M   'P 1'
#
loop_
_entity.id
_entity.type
_entity.pdbx_description
1 polymer ?
#
loop_
_entity_poly.entity_id
_entity_poly.type
_entity_poly.pdbx_seq_one_letter_code
_entity_poly.pdbx_strand_id
1 'polypeptide(L)'
;MTPSLIIEAFFDPATYTYSYLVMDSASQDAAVIDSVWDYDPKSGRTRTESADRLLVRLRALGAKVRWHLETHVHADHLSAAQYLKQATGGSIAISRRVTDIQAVFGGTFNAGAAFHRDGSQFDRLLDDDESLPLGVFSIDVIPTPGHTPACVSYRIDDGTVQHVFTGDTLFM
;
A
#
# COMPACT_ATOMS: atom_id res chain seq x y z
N MET A 1 1.91 19.15 21.28
CA MET A 1 1.09 17.95 21.53
C MET A 1 2.04 16.77 21.54
N THR A 2 1.78 15.78 22.40
CA THR A 2 2.57 14.54 22.35
C THR A 2 2.26 13.84 21.03
N PRO A 3 3.27 13.39 20.26
CA PRO A 3 3.04 12.63 19.04
C PRO A 3 2.23 11.37 19.33
N SER A 4 1.27 11.07 18.49
CA SER A 4 0.50 9.83 18.55
C SER A 4 0.30 9.27 17.15
N LEU A 5 0.33 7.96 17.04
CA LEU A 5 0.03 7.27 15.80
C LEU A 5 -1.49 7.18 15.61
N ILE A 6 -1.99 7.64 14.48
CA ILE A 6 -3.38 7.48 14.07
C ILE A 6 -3.43 6.37 13.05
N ILE A 7 -4.28 5.36 13.27
CA ILE A 7 -4.50 4.25 12.35
C ILE A 7 -6.00 4.15 12.10
N GLU A 8 -6.40 4.17 10.84
CA GLU A 8 -7.79 3.96 10.42
C GLU A 8 -7.84 2.87 9.34
N ALA A 9 -8.75 1.92 9.53
CA ALA A 9 -8.97 0.82 8.60
C ALA A 9 -10.23 1.07 7.75
N PHE A 10 -10.14 0.81 6.46
CA PHE A 10 -11.21 0.97 5.48
C PHE A 10 -11.48 -0.40 4.84
N PHE A 11 -12.56 -1.02 5.23
CA PHE A 11 -12.95 -2.32 4.70
C PHE A 11 -13.66 -2.19 3.35
N ASP A 12 -13.22 -2.96 2.36
CA ASP A 12 -13.91 -3.16 1.10
C ASP A 12 -14.66 -4.50 1.12
N PRO A 13 -16.00 -4.49 1.11
CA PRO A 13 -16.79 -5.73 1.16
C PRO A 13 -16.81 -6.49 -0.17
N ALA A 14 -16.37 -5.90 -1.28
CA ALA A 14 -16.38 -6.56 -2.58
C ALA A 14 -15.19 -7.52 -2.73
N THR A 15 -14.04 -7.15 -2.17
CA THR A 15 -12.80 -7.93 -2.24
C THR A 15 -12.36 -8.49 -0.89
N TYR A 16 -13.08 -8.12 0.19
CA TYR A 16 -12.76 -8.48 1.59
C TYR A 16 -11.39 -7.96 2.04
N THR A 17 -10.94 -6.87 1.44
CA THR A 17 -9.64 -6.24 1.68
C THR A 17 -9.75 -5.07 2.64
N TYR A 18 -8.72 -4.85 3.45
CA TYR A 18 -8.56 -3.65 4.25
C TYR A 18 -7.49 -2.74 3.64
N SER A 19 -7.85 -1.49 3.36
CA SER A 19 -6.89 -0.40 3.17
C SER A 19 -6.65 0.29 4.51
N TYR A 20 -5.45 0.79 4.74
CA TYR A 20 -5.15 1.51 5.98
C TYR A 20 -4.63 2.91 5.71
N LEU A 21 -5.05 3.86 6.55
CA LEU A 21 -4.44 5.18 6.69
C LEU A 21 -3.67 5.18 8.00
N VAL A 22 -2.40 5.54 7.94
CA VAL A 22 -1.53 5.65 9.11
C VAL A 22 -0.90 7.03 9.11
N MET A 23 -0.93 7.75 10.24
CA MET A 23 -0.46 9.13 10.31
C MET A 23 0.18 9.45 11.66
N ASP A 24 1.30 10.16 11.63
CA ASP A 24 1.82 10.86 12.81
C ASP A 24 1.00 12.15 13.04
N SER A 25 0.33 12.24 14.19
CA SER A 25 -0.53 13.37 14.54
C SER A 25 0.22 14.70 14.68
N ALA A 26 1.52 14.67 14.97
CA ALA A 26 2.32 15.87 15.19
C ALA A 26 2.83 16.49 13.88
N SER A 27 3.41 15.70 12.99
CA SER A 27 3.92 16.15 11.69
C SER A 27 2.84 16.18 10.60
N GLN A 28 1.77 15.39 10.78
CA GLN A 28 0.75 15.06 9.79
C GLN A 28 1.29 14.21 8.62
N ASP A 29 2.51 13.69 8.72
CA ASP A 29 3.04 12.77 7.73
C ASP A 29 2.24 11.45 7.76
N ALA A 30 1.79 11.01 6.60
CA ALA A 30 0.89 9.87 6.47
C ALA A 30 1.37 8.86 5.44
N ALA A 31 0.93 7.61 5.64
CA ALA A 31 1.03 6.53 4.67
C ALA A 31 -0.37 5.94 4.41
N VAL A 32 -0.60 5.49 3.19
CA VAL A 32 -1.75 4.67 2.81
C VAL A 32 -1.22 3.29 2.42
N ILE A 33 -1.82 2.23 2.93
CA ILE A 33 -1.40 0.85 2.70
C ILE A 33 -2.53 0.09 2.01
N ASP A 34 -2.22 -0.63 0.92
CA ASP A 34 -3.11 -1.51 0.15
C ASP A 34 -4.43 -0.85 -0.24
N SER A 35 -4.34 0.23 -1.00
CA SER A 35 -5.52 1.00 -1.41
C SER A 35 -6.28 0.34 -2.55
N VAL A 36 -7.61 0.22 -2.41
CA VAL A 36 -8.49 -0.43 -3.38
C VAL A 36 -9.03 0.56 -4.41
N TRP A 37 -8.89 0.18 -5.70
CA TRP A 37 -9.63 0.77 -6.80
C TRP A 37 -10.79 -0.16 -7.15
N ASP A 38 -12.01 0.32 -7.00
CA ASP A 38 -13.20 -0.49 -7.18
C ASP A 38 -13.32 -1.02 -8.61
N TYR A 39 -13.60 -2.33 -8.74
CA TYR A 39 -13.73 -3.00 -10.02
C TYR A 39 -14.93 -3.95 -10.03
N ASP A 40 -15.78 -3.82 -11.02
CA ASP A 40 -16.87 -4.77 -11.27
C ASP A 40 -16.47 -5.73 -12.40
N PRO A 41 -16.13 -7.00 -12.08
CA PRO A 41 -15.69 -7.98 -13.07
C PRO A 41 -16.77 -8.37 -14.09
N LYS A 42 -18.06 -8.17 -13.76
CA LYS A 42 -19.17 -8.49 -14.67
C LYS A 42 -19.32 -7.45 -15.77
N SER A 43 -19.15 -6.19 -15.45
CA SER A 43 -19.27 -5.08 -16.42
C SER A 43 -17.93 -4.57 -16.94
N GLY A 44 -16.81 -4.96 -16.34
CA GLY A 44 -15.47 -4.44 -16.63
C GLY A 44 -15.28 -2.97 -16.23
N ARG A 45 -16.17 -2.42 -15.39
CA ARG A 45 -16.14 -1.01 -15.00
C ARG A 45 -15.36 -0.82 -13.72
N THR A 46 -14.63 0.29 -13.68
CA THR A 46 -13.96 0.76 -12.46
C THR A 46 -14.71 1.93 -11.83
N ARG A 47 -14.51 2.13 -10.51
CA ARG A 47 -15.02 3.27 -9.76
C ARG A 47 -13.94 3.73 -8.78
N THR A 48 -14.17 4.86 -8.11
CA THR A 48 -13.21 5.45 -7.18
C THR A 48 -13.77 5.59 -5.75
N GLU A 49 -14.92 4.99 -5.45
CA GLU A 49 -15.65 5.21 -4.20
C GLU A 49 -14.82 4.85 -2.96
N SER A 50 -14.06 3.74 -3.01
CA SER A 50 -13.17 3.31 -1.93
C SER A 50 -11.99 4.28 -1.76
N ALA A 51 -11.34 4.65 -2.86
CA ALA A 51 -10.24 5.62 -2.84
C ALA A 51 -10.72 7.04 -2.45
N ASP A 52 -11.91 7.45 -2.88
CA ASP A 52 -12.47 8.76 -2.52
C ASP A 52 -12.79 8.87 -1.02
N ARG A 53 -13.21 7.78 -0.36
CA ARG A 53 -13.36 7.74 1.10
C ARG A 53 -12.03 8.01 1.80
N LEU A 54 -10.94 7.41 1.33
CA LEU A 54 -9.58 7.69 1.82
C LEU A 54 -9.20 9.15 1.59
N LEU A 55 -9.44 9.72 0.39
CA LEU A 55 -9.15 11.12 0.08
C LEU A 55 -9.90 12.10 0.98
N VAL A 56 -11.19 11.85 1.21
CA VAL A 56 -12.00 12.68 2.13
C VAL A 56 -11.39 12.66 3.53
N ARG A 57 -10.98 11.50 4.00
CA ARG A 57 -10.41 11.36 5.34
C ARG A 57 -9.02 11.98 5.45
N LEU A 58 -8.15 11.77 4.49
CA LEU A 58 -6.83 12.40 4.41
C LEU A 58 -6.92 13.94 4.47
N ARG A 59 -7.86 14.52 3.69
CA ARG A 59 -8.11 15.95 3.70
C ARG A 59 -8.63 16.45 5.04
N ALA A 60 -9.58 15.73 5.66
CA ALA A 60 -10.13 16.09 6.96
C ALA A 60 -9.09 16.10 8.08
N LEU A 61 -8.07 15.24 7.98
CA LEU A 61 -6.94 15.16 8.92
C LEU A 61 -5.82 16.17 8.59
N GLY A 62 -5.85 16.83 7.43
CA GLY A 62 -4.74 17.65 6.94
C GLY A 62 -3.49 16.81 6.64
N ALA A 63 -3.67 15.54 6.28
CA ALA A 63 -2.60 14.58 6.11
C ALA A 63 -1.68 14.95 4.94
N LYS A 64 -0.38 14.81 5.16
CA LYS A 64 0.69 14.96 4.16
C LYS A 64 1.16 13.55 3.77
N VAL A 65 0.58 13.00 2.72
CA VAL A 65 0.91 11.65 2.30
C VAL A 65 2.36 11.60 1.82
N ARG A 66 3.17 10.74 2.46
CA ARG A 66 4.55 10.44 2.09
C ARG A 66 4.63 9.18 1.27
N TRP A 67 3.81 8.19 1.63
CA TRP A 67 3.90 6.85 1.10
C TRP A 67 2.52 6.30 0.70
N HIS A 68 2.47 5.67 -0.47
CA HIS A 68 1.44 4.72 -0.88
C HIS A 68 2.13 3.36 -0.95
N LEU A 69 1.87 2.50 0.04
CA LEU A 69 2.56 1.23 0.24
C LEU A 69 1.69 0.08 -0.24
N GLU A 70 2.31 -0.84 -0.95
CA GLU A 70 1.69 -2.12 -1.34
C GLU A 70 2.41 -3.25 -0.60
N THR A 71 1.67 -4.11 0.09
CA THR A 71 2.24 -5.30 0.74
C THR A 71 2.68 -6.34 -0.29
N HIS A 72 1.97 -6.40 -1.41
CA HIS A 72 2.26 -7.30 -2.54
C HIS A 72 1.57 -6.81 -3.82
N VAL A 73 1.70 -7.55 -4.91
CA VAL A 73 0.89 -7.33 -6.12
C VAL A 73 -0.44 -8.07 -5.93
N HIS A 74 -1.51 -7.31 -5.82
CA HIS A 74 -2.85 -7.82 -5.57
C HIS A 74 -3.44 -8.50 -6.82
N ALA A 75 -4.11 -9.63 -6.63
CA ALA A 75 -4.83 -10.35 -7.67
C ALA A 75 -6.35 -10.21 -7.55
N ASP A 76 -6.84 -9.86 -6.38
CA ASP A 76 -8.25 -9.76 -5.99
C ASP A 76 -8.83 -8.36 -6.23
N HIS A 77 -8.00 -7.32 -6.30
CA HIS A 77 -8.40 -5.95 -6.59
C HIS A 77 -7.34 -5.17 -7.38
N LEU A 78 -7.75 -4.05 -7.96
CA LEU A 78 -6.83 -3.09 -8.56
C LEU A 78 -6.33 -2.12 -7.47
N SER A 79 -5.04 -1.74 -7.54
CA SER A 79 -4.49 -0.73 -6.64
C SER A 79 -4.96 0.67 -7.01
N ALA A 80 -5.39 1.46 -6.01
CA ALA A 80 -5.70 2.87 -6.16
C ALA A 80 -4.50 3.80 -5.91
N ALA A 81 -3.30 3.28 -5.66
CA ALA A 81 -2.14 4.07 -5.28
C ALA A 81 -1.82 5.18 -6.28
N GLN A 82 -1.91 4.90 -7.59
CA GLN A 82 -1.65 5.90 -8.61
C GLN A 82 -2.70 7.04 -8.61
N TYR A 83 -3.97 6.72 -8.40
CA TYR A 83 -5.04 7.70 -8.29
C TYR A 83 -4.87 8.58 -7.04
N LEU A 84 -4.59 7.97 -5.89
CA LEU A 84 -4.34 8.67 -4.64
C LEU A 84 -3.11 9.56 -4.75
N LYS A 85 -2.02 9.07 -5.33
CA LYS A 85 -0.79 9.85 -5.57
C LYS A 85 -1.05 11.10 -6.40
N GLN A 86 -1.86 11.02 -7.45
CA GLN A 86 -2.23 12.20 -8.26
C GLN A 86 -2.94 13.27 -7.43
N ALA A 87 -3.71 12.88 -6.43
CA ALA A 87 -4.49 13.80 -5.59
C ALA A 87 -3.73 14.32 -4.35
N THR A 88 -2.74 13.56 -3.84
CA THR A 88 -2.10 13.80 -2.53
C THR A 88 -0.58 13.98 -2.62
N GLY A 89 0.03 13.64 -3.75
CA GLY A 89 1.49 13.51 -3.84
C GLY A 89 1.98 12.23 -3.16
N GLY A 90 3.25 12.24 -2.72
CA GLY A 90 3.89 11.09 -2.10
C GLY A 90 4.47 10.10 -3.13
N SER A 91 5.05 9.02 -2.64
CA SER A 91 5.70 7.98 -3.46
C SER A 91 4.99 6.66 -3.31
N ILE A 92 4.81 5.95 -4.43
CA ILE A 92 4.31 4.57 -4.44
C ILE A 92 5.50 3.65 -4.22
N ALA A 93 5.41 2.75 -3.23
CA ALA A 93 6.49 1.84 -2.91
C ALA A 93 5.99 0.41 -2.68
N ILE A 94 6.80 -0.54 -3.08
CA ILE A 94 6.57 -1.99 -2.97
C ILE A 94 7.91 -2.70 -2.77
N SER A 95 7.89 -3.94 -2.28
CA SER A 95 9.10 -4.77 -2.20
C SER A 95 9.84 -4.85 -3.55
N ARG A 96 11.16 -4.74 -3.53
CA ARG A 96 12.04 -4.94 -4.71
C ARG A 96 11.80 -6.29 -5.39
N ARG A 97 11.38 -7.30 -4.63
CA ARG A 97 11.06 -8.63 -5.15
C ARG A 97 9.87 -8.65 -6.11
N VAL A 98 9.16 -7.52 -6.28
CA VAL A 98 8.12 -7.37 -7.32
C VAL A 98 8.66 -7.69 -8.71
N THR A 99 9.95 -7.45 -8.95
CA THR A 99 10.58 -7.76 -10.25
C THR A 99 10.55 -9.26 -10.58
N ASP A 100 10.64 -10.12 -9.56
CA ASP A 100 10.53 -11.58 -9.73
C ASP A 100 9.09 -11.95 -10.12
N ILE A 101 8.11 -11.31 -9.49
CA ILE A 101 6.69 -11.49 -9.82
C ILE A 101 6.40 -11.02 -11.24
N GLN A 102 6.91 -9.85 -11.62
CA GLN A 102 6.77 -9.31 -12.97
C GLN A 102 7.42 -10.21 -14.02
N ALA A 103 8.58 -10.83 -13.71
CA ALA A 103 9.24 -11.77 -14.62
C ALA A 103 8.37 -13.02 -14.86
N VAL A 104 7.82 -13.60 -13.79
CA VAL A 104 6.98 -14.82 -13.87
C VAL A 104 5.67 -14.52 -14.60
N PHE A 105 4.90 -13.55 -14.13
CA PHE A 105 3.58 -13.24 -14.71
C PHE A 105 3.67 -12.60 -16.09
N GLY A 106 4.67 -11.76 -16.33
CA GLY A 106 4.94 -11.20 -17.64
C GLY A 106 5.27 -12.27 -18.69
N GLY A 107 5.87 -13.39 -18.29
CA GLY A 107 6.04 -14.58 -19.12
C GLY A 107 4.75 -15.36 -19.31
N THR A 108 4.07 -15.69 -18.19
CA THR A 108 2.85 -16.51 -18.17
C THR A 108 1.71 -15.89 -19.00
N PHE A 109 1.53 -14.58 -18.88
CA PHE A 109 0.47 -13.85 -19.60
C PHE A 109 0.91 -13.28 -20.94
N ASN A 110 2.14 -13.57 -21.39
CA ASN A 110 2.68 -13.04 -22.63
C ASN A 110 2.49 -11.51 -22.78
N ALA A 111 2.85 -10.78 -21.72
CA ALA A 111 2.54 -9.35 -21.58
C ALA A 111 3.25 -8.44 -22.63
N GLY A 112 4.11 -9.00 -23.47
CA GLY A 112 4.80 -8.28 -24.53
C GLY A 112 5.95 -7.38 -24.04
N ALA A 113 6.66 -6.75 -25.00
CA ALA A 113 7.84 -5.95 -24.72
C ALA A 113 7.53 -4.59 -24.04
N ALA A 114 6.30 -4.12 -24.11
CA ALA A 114 5.87 -2.87 -23.47
C ALA A 114 5.69 -3.01 -21.96
N PHE A 115 5.60 -4.24 -21.44
CA PHE A 115 5.52 -4.50 -20.00
C PHE A 115 6.92 -4.54 -19.40
N HIS A 116 7.33 -3.48 -18.73
CA HIS A 116 8.60 -3.39 -18.02
C HIS A 116 8.57 -4.29 -16.78
N ARG A 117 9.62 -5.11 -16.61
CA ARG A 117 9.75 -6.11 -15.52
C ARG A 117 10.82 -5.72 -14.51
N ASP A 118 11.05 -4.42 -14.39
CA ASP A 118 12.13 -3.82 -13.59
C ASP A 118 11.60 -3.00 -12.40
N GLY A 119 10.30 -3.07 -12.14
CA GLY A 119 9.65 -2.31 -11.07
C GLY A 119 9.48 -0.82 -11.37
N SER A 120 9.76 -0.35 -12.59
CA SER A 120 9.69 1.08 -12.97
C SER A 120 8.28 1.69 -12.89
N GLN A 121 7.25 0.88 -12.66
CA GLN A 121 5.89 1.32 -12.39
C GLN A 121 5.73 1.93 -10.98
N PHE A 122 6.67 1.67 -10.08
CA PHE A 122 6.71 2.16 -8.70
C PHE A 122 7.79 3.22 -8.56
N ASP A 123 7.58 4.21 -7.68
CA ASP A 123 8.58 5.26 -7.43
C ASP A 123 9.75 4.74 -6.60
N ARG A 124 9.49 3.73 -5.76
CA ARG A 124 10.51 3.15 -4.89
C ARG A 124 10.34 1.65 -4.76
N LEU A 125 11.44 0.95 -4.91
CA LEU A 125 11.56 -0.47 -4.59
C LEU A 125 12.22 -0.59 -3.23
N LEU A 126 11.52 -1.23 -2.29
CA LEU A 126 11.96 -1.39 -0.90
C LEU A 126 12.83 -2.62 -0.75
N ASP A 127 13.93 -2.48 -0.04
CA ASP A 127 14.78 -3.60 0.35
C ASP A 127 14.23 -4.27 1.64
N ASP A 128 14.62 -5.54 1.85
CA ASP A 128 14.28 -6.26 3.08
C ASP A 128 14.88 -5.53 4.28
N ASP A 129 14.13 -5.52 5.40
CA ASP A 129 14.53 -4.87 6.66
C ASP A 129 14.79 -3.36 6.57
N GLU A 130 14.33 -2.72 5.50
CA GLU A 130 14.40 -1.27 5.33
C GLU A 130 13.40 -0.57 6.25
N SER A 131 13.73 0.65 6.70
CA SER A 131 12.82 1.52 7.47
C SER A 131 12.52 2.80 6.71
N LEU A 132 11.23 3.16 6.64
CA LEU A 132 10.73 4.37 6.00
C LEU A 132 10.32 5.41 7.07
N PRO A 133 10.65 6.69 6.89
CA PRO A 133 10.23 7.72 7.84
C PRO A 133 8.72 8.01 7.75
N LEU A 134 8.09 8.20 8.91
CA LEU A 134 6.70 8.65 9.07
C LEU A 134 6.61 9.65 10.25
N GLY A 135 7.05 10.87 10.03
CA GLY A 135 7.16 11.86 11.09
C GLY A 135 8.18 11.46 12.15
N VAL A 136 7.73 11.26 13.40
CA VAL A 136 8.59 10.77 14.49
C VAL A 136 8.65 9.24 14.54
N PHE A 137 7.79 8.56 13.80
CA PHE A 137 7.75 7.09 13.71
C PHE A 137 8.54 6.61 12.48
N SER A 138 8.75 5.30 12.44
CA SER A 138 9.27 4.58 11.26
C SER A 138 8.34 3.44 10.88
N ILE A 139 8.29 3.14 9.59
CA ILE A 139 7.62 1.97 9.03
C ILE A 139 8.70 0.99 8.63
N ASP A 140 8.79 -0.13 9.34
CA ASP A 140 9.76 -1.18 9.05
C ASP A 140 9.17 -2.15 8.02
N VAL A 141 9.97 -2.49 7.02
CA VAL A 141 9.63 -3.46 5.97
C VAL A 141 10.08 -4.84 6.41
N ILE A 142 9.14 -5.73 6.66
CA ILE A 142 9.42 -7.10 7.10
C ILE A 142 9.12 -8.05 5.95
N PRO A 143 10.10 -8.77 5.39
CA PRO A 143 9.82 -9.77 4.36
C PRO A 143 8.99 -10.92 4.94
N THR A 144 7.84 -11.18 4.34
CA THR A 144 6.91 -12.24 4.74
C THR A 144 6.49 -13.08 3.52
N PRO A 145 7.46 -13.73 2.84
CA PRO A 145 7.15 -14.55 1.67
C PRO A 145 6.26 -15.74 2.05
N GLY A 146 5.23 -15.99 1.26
CA GLY A 146 4.27 -17.09 1.49
C GLY A 146 3.17 -17.05 0.46
N HIS A 147 2.22 -16.12 0.58
CA HIS A 147 1.18 -15.87 -0.41
C HIS A 147 1.81 -15.55 -1.78
N THR A 148 2.78 -14.63 -1.82
CA THR A 148 3.71 -14.47 -2.92
C THR A 148 5.16 -14.45 -2.43
N PRO A 149 6.17 -14.73 -3.29
CA PRO A 149 7.58 -14.58 -2.92
C PRO A 149 7.98 -13.13 -2.57
N ALA A 150 7.21 -12.14 -3.01
CA ALA A 150 7.49 -10.72 -2.85
C ALA A 150 6.68 -10.06 -1.73
N CYS A 151 5.86 -10.81 -0.96
CA CYS A 151 5.10 -10.27 0.14
C CYS A 151 5.98 -9.66 1.22
N VAL A 152 5.55 -8.51 1.72
CA VAL A 152 6.09 -7.86 2.90
C VAL A 152 4.96 -7.50 3.85
N SER A 153 5.27 -7.43 5.13
CA SER A 153 4.43 -6.80 6.15
C SER A 153 5.08 -5.49 6.58
N TYR A 154 4.27 -4.51 6.93
CA TYR A 154 4.75 -3.24 7.46
C TYR A 154 4.53 -3.19 8.96
N ARG A 155 5.57 -2.85 9.73
CA ARG A 155 5.49 -2.71 11.19
C ARG A 155 5.75 -1.27 11.60
N ILE A 156 4.98 -0.79 12.58
CA ILE A 156 5.19 0.51 13.22
C ILE A 156 5.13 0.29 14.74
N ASP A 157 6.15 0.75 15.45
CA ASP A 157 6.18 0.78 16.92
C ASP A 157 5.86 2.20 17.37
N ASP A 158 4.79 2.36 18.16
CA ASP A 158 4.39 3.66 18.70
C ASP A 158 5.00 3.94 20.10
N GLY A 159 5.88 3.03 20.56
CA GLY A 159 6.50 3.05 21.89
C GLY A 159 5.67 2.36 22.96
N THR A 160 4.45 1.91 22.66
CA THR A 160 3.55 1.20 23.56
C THR A 160 3.08 -0.12 22.94
N VAL A 161 2.74 -0.08 21.66
CA VAL A 161 2.21 -1.22 20.88
C VAL A 161 2.92 -1.28 19.54
N GLN A 162 3.17 -2.50 19.07
CA GLN A 162 3.61 -2.75 17.71
C GLN A 162 2.40 -3.06 16.83
N HIS A 163 2.22 -2.25 15.80
CA HIS A 163 1.18 -2.41 14.79
C HIS A 163 1.78 -3.09 13.56
N VAL A 164 1.13 -4.13 13.06
CA VAL A 164 1.61 -4.87 11.89
C VAL A 164 0.51 -4.96 10.84
N PHE A 165 0.84 -4.53 9.62
CA PHE A 165 -0.03 -4.61 8.44
C PHE A 165 0.47 -5.76 7.58
N THR A 166 -0.26 -6.87 7.61
CA THR A 166 0.23 -8.17 7.13
C THR A 166 -0.09 -8.45 5.67
N GLY A 167 -0.98 -7.67 5.05
CA GLY A 167 -1.56 -8.05 3.76
C GLY A 167 -2.06 -9.50 3.82
N ASP A 168 -1.88 -10.24 2.75
CA ASP A 168 -2.32 -11.64 2.61
C ASP A 168 -1.39 -12.66 3.29
N THR A 169 -0.47 -12.20 4.14
CA THR A 169 0.38 -13.09 4.96
C THR A 169 -0.42 -13.73 6.11
N LEU A 170 -1.43 -13.03 6.64
CA LEU A 170 -2.27 -13.50 7.72
C LEU A 170 -3.72 -13.07 7.49
N PHE A 171 -4.62 -14.04 7.44
CA PHE A 171 -6.06 -13.83 7.40
C PHE A 171 -6.69 -14.03 8.78
N MET A 172 -7.72 -13.23 9.08
CA MET A 172 -8.52 -13.37 10.31
C MET A 172 -9.74 -14.25 10.06
#